data_f12f249d345c955e7e9f4124559c4259
#
_entry.id   f12f249d345c955e7e9f4124559c4259
#
_cell.length_a   1.000
_cell.length_b   1.000
_cell.length_c   1.000
_cell.angle_alpha   90.00
_cell.angle_beta   90.00
_cell.angle_gamma   90.00
#
_symmetry.space_group_name_H-M   'P 1'
#
loop_
_entity.id
_entity.type
_entity.pdbx_description
1 polymer ?
#
loop_
_entity_poly.entity_id
_entity_poly.type
_entity_poly.pdbx_seq_one_letter_code
_entity_poly.pdbx_strand_id
1 'polypeptide(L)'
;MDESSSGVPAPGPAADAVVVRQSRLQRDGLFGALVAVFLVALARGYPGAQTTAGRIAVVVFVSVVTAALVLGWVRLVRRPCHLEITGQAVTFVDGKGATRTLSRRSGDQLRPVSAGGGRFRQPGLTIQGAGTVIPLPFFSTKQVRRQCVAAGWSFAGRKQA
;
A
#
# COMPACT_ATOMS: atom_id res chain seq x y z
N MET A 1 -2.23 -24.66 -44.43
CA MET A 1 -3.03 -23.95 -43.41
C MET A 1 -2.04 -23.48 -42.35
N ASP A 2 -1.47 -22.29 -42.57
CA ASP A 2 -0.47 -21.70 -41.68
C ASP A 2 -1.18 -20.76 -40.72
N GLU A 3 -1.27 -21.16 -39.45
CA GLU A 3 -1.71 -20.28 -38.36
C GLU A 3 -0.55 -19.37 -37.98
N SER A 4 -0.52 -18.19 -38.59
CA SER A 4 0.34 -17.10 -38.18
C SER A 4 -0.06 -16.61 -36.78
N SER A 5 0.56 -17.20 -35.76
CA SER A 5 0.53 -16.71 -34.39
C SER A 5 1.18 -15.32 -34.36
N SER A 6 0.37 -14.27 -34.47
CA SER A 6 0.78 -12.90 -34.23
C SER A 6 1.09 -12.70 -32.74
N GLY A 7 2.33 -13.00 -32.36
CA GLY A 7 2.86 -12.66 -31.06
C GLY A 7 2.83 -11.14 -30.89
N VAL A 8 1.86 -10.65 -30.14
CA VAL A 8 1.87 -9.26 -29.66
C VAL A 8 3.12 -9.12 -28.77
N PRO A 9 4.08 -8.26 -29.17
CA PRO A 9 5.27 -8.06 -28.35
C PRO A 9 4.84 -7.55 -26.98
N ALA A 10 5.34 -8.19 -25.93
CA ALA A 10 5.17 -7.70 -24.58
C ALA A 10 5.66 -6.24 -24.52
N PRO A 11 4.87 -5.30 -23.99
CA PRO A 11 5.30 -3.91 -23.90
C PRO A 11 6.57 -3.86 -23.04
N GLY A 12 7.68 -3.53 -23.68
CA GLY A 12 8.94 -3.26 -23.00
C GLY A 12 8.74 -2.16 -21.96
N PRO A 13 9.60 -2.08 -20.94
CA PRO A 13 9.49 -1.04 -19.91
C PRO A 13 9.50 0.32 -20.63
N ALA A 14 8.39 1.06 -20.52
CA ALA A 14 8.28 2.39 -21.07
C ALA A 14 9.38 3.26 -20.45
N ALA A 15 10.23 3.87 -21.27
CA ALA A 15 11.41 4.63 -20.85
C ALA A 15 11.10 5.79 -19.86
N ASP A 16 9.85 6.15 -19.70
CA ASP A 16 9.36 7.23 -18.82
C ASP A 16 8.52 6.76 -17.65
N ALA A 17 8.69 5.53 -17.19
CA ALA A 17 7.94 5.04 -16.02
C ALA A 17 8.43 5.68 -14.72
N VAL A 18 7.58 6.45 -14.06
CA VAL A 18 7.86 6.98 -12.72
C VAL A 18 7.46 5.97 -11.67
N VAL A 19 8.45 5.49 -10.91
CA VAL A 19 8.22 4.53 -9.83
C VAL A 19 8.01 5.27 -8.51
N VAL A 20 6.80 5.20 -7.98
CA VAL A 20 6.45 5.73 -6.66
C VAL A 20 6.51 4.60 -5.64
N ARG A 21 7.38 4.74 -4.64
CA ARG A 21 7.51 3.77 -3.54
C ARG A 21 6.68 4.20 -2.34
N GLN A 22 6.29 3.24 -1.52
CA GLN A 22 5.61 3.50 -0.25
C GLN A 22 6.42 4.44 0.65
N SER A 23 5.71 5.32 1.37
CA SER A 23 6.32 6.18 2.37
C SER A 23 6.90 5.36 3.53
N ARG A 24 8.22 5.34 3.65
CA ARG A 24 8.90 4.69 4.77
C ARG A 24 8.43 5.26 6.11
N LEU A 25 8.29 6.57 6.19
CA LEU A 25 7.92 7.27 7.41
C LEU A 25 6.52 6.84 7.92
N GLN A 26 5.53 6.72 7.03
CA GLN A 26 4.18 6.28 7.42
C GLN A 26 4.15 4.83 7.87
N ARG A 27 4.90 3.98 7.19
CA ARG A 27 4.99 2.56 7.51
C ARG A 27 5.72 2.33 8.82
N ASP A 28 6.91 2.91 8.96
CA ASP A 28 7.77 2.70 10.13
C ASP A 28 7.21 3.43 11.36
N GLY A 29 6.56 4.60 11.15
CA GLY A 29 5.85 5.32 12.20
C GLY A 29 4.67 4.56 12.80
N LEU A 30 3.89 3.85 11.98
CA LEU A 30 2.79 3.02 12.48
C LEU A 30 3.31 1.88 13.38
N PHE A 31 4.38 1.20 12.94
CA PHE A 31 5.00 0.16 13.75
C PHE A 31 5.61 0.69 15.03
N GLY A 32 6.31 1.82 14.96
CA GLY A 32 6.84 2.50 16.15
C GLY A 32 5.75 2.86 17.15
N ALA A 33 4.62 3.40 16.68
CA ALA A 33 3.48 3.71 17.53
C ALA A 33 2.87 2.46 18.17
N LEU A 34 2.71 1.37 17.43
CA LEU A 34 2.20 0.10 17.97
C LEU A 34 3.13 -0.46 19.05
N VAL A 35 4.43 -0.45 18.82
CA VAL A 35 5.43 -0.89 19.81
C VAL A 35 5.38 0.01 21.05
N ALA A 36 5.30 1.33 20.88
CA ALA A 36 5.21 2.27 22.01
C ALA A 36 3.94 2.04 22.85
N VAL A 37 2.78 1.89 22.24
CA VAL A 37 1.51 1.58 22.93
C VAL A 37 1.63 0.27 23.70
N PHE A 38 2.25 -0.73 23.11
CA PHE A 38 2.44 -2.01 23.72
C PHE A 38 3.38 -1.94 24.94
N LEU A 39 4.50 -1.20 24.84
CA LEU A 39 5.42 -0.97 25.96
C LEU A 39 4.76 -0.21 27.12
N VAL A 40 3.91 0.78 26.82
CA VAL A 40 3.12 1.50 27.83
C VAL A 40 2.12 0.58 28.51
N ALA A 41 1.42 -0.25 27.74
CA ALA A 41 0.48 -1.24 28.30
C ALA A 41 1.20 -2.24 29.22
N LEU A 42 2.41 -2.66 28.83
CA LEU A 42 3.25 -3.50 29.65
C LEU A 42 3.66 -2.83 30.96
N ALA A 43 4.18 -1.61 30.88
CA ALA A 43 4.62 -0.86 32.07
C ALA A 43 3.48 -0.67 33.06
N ARG A 44 2.24 -0.55 32.59
CA ARG A 44 1.03 -0.45 33.44
C ARG A 44 0.53 -1.78 33.98
N GLY A 45 0.67 -2.86 33.20
CA GLY A 45 0.21 -4.19 33.60
C GLY A 45 1.17 -4.96 34.50
N TYR A 46 2.48 -4.69 34.38
CA TYR A 46 3.50 -5.42 35.12
C TYR A 46 3.41 -5.26 36.67
N PRO A 47 3.14 -4.05 37.22
CA PRO A 47 2.98 -3.89 38.67
C PRO A 47 1.74 -4.59 39.22
N GLY A 48 0.72 -4.87 38.43
CA GLY A 48 -0.49 -5.58 38.83
C GLY A 48 -0.32 -7.10 39.01
N ALA A 49 0.76 -7.66 38.52
CA ALA A 49 1.04 -9.10 38.65
C ALA A 49 1.63 -9.40 40.04
N GLN A 50 0.79 -9.78 40.98
CA GLN A 50 1.18 -10.02 42.38
C GLN A 50 1.88 -11.36 42.60
N THR A 51 1.76 -12.32 41.67
CA THR A 51 2.33 -13.65 41.76
C THR A 51 3.52 -13.84 40.79
N THR A 52 4.49 -14.67 41.16
CA THR A 52 5.61 -15.02 40.30
C THR A 52 5.13 -15.62 38.97
N ALA A 53 4.13 -16.48 39.03
CA ALA A 53 3.52 -17.07 37.82
C ALA A 53 2.89 -16.00 36.92
N GLY A 54 2.21 -15.01 37.49
CA GLY A 54 1.65 -13.89 36.75
C GLY A 54 2.71 -13.03 36.03
N ARG A 55 3.84 -12.79 36.71
CA ARG A 55 4.98 -12.05 36.10
C ARG A 55 5.60 -12.82 34.93
N ILE A 56 5.80 -14.12 35.07
CA ILE A 56 6.30 -14.97 34.00
C ILE A 56 5.32 -14.97 32.81
N ALA A 57 4.03 -15.11 33.06
CA ALA A 57 3.01 -15.09 32.00
C ALA A 57 3.02 -13.75 31.23
N VAL A 58 3.15 -12.62 31.91
CA VAL A 58 3.25 -11.30 31.29
C VAL A 58 4.49 -11.20 30.40
N VAL A 59 5.67 -11.63 30.90
CA VAL A 59 6.92 -11.58 30.14
C VAL A 59 6.84 -12.47 28.90
N VAL A 60 6.32 -13.69 29.02
CA VAL A 60 6.15 -14.60 27.87
C VAL A 60 5.19 -14.01 26.84
N PHE A 61 4.03 -13.53 27.26
CA PHE A 61 3.06 -12.90 26.36
C PHE A 61 3.66 -11.73 25.59
N VAL A 62 4.36 -10.83 26.27
CA VAL A 62 5.04 -9.69 25.69
C VAL A 62 6.09 -10.12 24.65
N SER A 63 6.91 -11.09 25.01
CA SER A 63 7.95 -11.59 24.11
C SER A 63 7.35 -12.16 22.82
N VAL A 64 6.27 -12.94 22.93
CA VAL A 64 5.57 -13.52 21.78
C VAL A 64 4.95 -12.43 20.90
N VAL A 65 4.27 -11.46 21.49
CA VAL A 65 3.64 -10.35 20.72
C VAL A 65 4.71 -9.49 20.06
N THR A 66 5.78 -9.16 20.76
CA THR A 66 6.91 -8.38 20.19
C THR A 66 7.55 -9.13 19.03
N ALA A 67 7.81 -10.41 19.18
CA ALA A 67 8.35 -11.24 18.10
C ALA A 67 7.42 -11.28 16.88
N ALA A 68 6.11 -11.44 17.10
CA ALA A 68 5.12 -11.42 16.02
C ALA A 68 5.08 -10.07 15.29
N LEU A 69 5.14 -8.95 16.04
CA LEU A 69 5.20 -7.60 15.47
C LEU A 69 6.47 -7.39 14.63
N VAL A 70 7.64 -7.78 15.16
CA VAL A 70 8.91 -7.66 14.45
C VAL A 70 8.92 -8.52 13.17
N LEU A 71 8.43 -9.75 13.23
CA LEU A 71 8.33 -10.62 12.07
C LEU A 71 7.36 -10.04 11.02
N GLY A 72 6.22 -9.50 11.46
CA GLY A 72 5.28 -8.81 10.60
C GLY A 72 5.91 -7.61 9.90
N TRP A 73 6.64 -6.79 10.65
CA TRP A 73 7.37 -5.64 10.11
C TRP A 73 8.46 -6.04 9.11
N VAL A 74 9.30 -7.04 9.45
CA VAL A 74 10.34 -7.54 8.55
C VAL A 74 9.74 -8.07 7.23
N ARG A 75 8.61 -8.80 7.29
CA ARG A 75 7.91 -9.25 6.08
C ARG A 75 7.40 -8.09 5.23
N LEU A 76 6.85 -7.07 5.86
CA LEU A 76 6.35 -5.88 5.17
C LEU A 76 7.48 -5.07 4.53
N VAL A 77 8.62 -4.95 5.22
CA VAL A 77 9.82 -4.23 4.71
C VAL A 77 10.47 -4.97 3.54
N ARG A 78 10.54 -6.29 3.63
CA ARG A 78 11.17 -7.13 2.58
C ARG A 78 10.35 -7.22 1.28
N ARG A 79 9.07 -6.88 1.33
CA ARG A 79 8.17 -6.94 0.17
C ARG A 79 7.49 -5.60 -0.07
N PRO A 80 8.25 -4.56 -0.45
CA PRO A 80 7.70 -3.23 -0.66
C PRO A 80 6.75 -3.25 -1.87
N CYS A 81 5.56 -2.70 -1.70
CA CYS A 81 4.70 -2.39 -2.83
C CYS A 81 5.23 -1.16 -3.54
N HIS A 82 5.07 -1.10 -4.84
CA HIS A 82 5.38 0.09 -5.63
C HIS A 82 4.30 0.36 -6.67
N LEU A 83 4.26 1.60 -7.12
CA LEU A 83 3.34 2.08 -8.13
C LEU A 83 4.17 2.59 -9.31
N GLU A 84 3.96 2.01 -10.47
CA GLU A 84 4.55 2.45 -11.72
C GLU A 84 3.54 3.32 -12.46
N ILE A 85 3.91 4.55 -12.76
CA ILE A 85 3.05 5.52 -13.43
C ILE A 85 3.68 5.86 -14.76
N THR A 86 2.96 5.58 -15.84
CA THR A 86 3.30 5.98 -17.20
C THR A 86 2.18 6.86 -17.76
N GLY A 87 2.41 7.51 -18.88
CA GLY A 87 1.36 8.27 -19.58
C GLY A 87 0.18 7.40 -20.07
N GLN A 88 0.38 6.08 -20.20
CA GLN A 88 -0.60 5.13 -20.72
C GLN A 88 -1.22 4.21 -19.67
N ALA A 89 -0.54 3.99 -18.54
CA ALA A 89 -1.00 3.06 -17.53
C ALA A 89 -0.53 3.44 -16.13
N VAL A 90 -1.30 3.05 -15.13
CA VAL A 90 -0.91 3.06 -13.72
C VAL A 90 -0.94 1.62 -13.23
N THR A 91 0.21 1.08 -12.89
CA THR A 91 0.39 -0.30 -12.45
C THR A 91 0.81 -0.35 -10.99
N PHE A 92 0.04 -1.05 -10.19
CA PHE A 92 0.37 -1.35 -8.80
C PHE A 92 0.94 -2.76 -8.71
N VAL A 93 2.10 -2.88 -8.11
CA VAL A 93 2.74 -4.17 -7.82
C VAL A 93 2.72 -4.36 -6.31
N ASP A 94 2.05 -5.41 -5.86
CA ASP A 94 2.01 -5.75 -4.44
C ASP A 94 3.30 -6.47 -4.00
N GLY A 95 3.51 -6.59 -2.70
CA GLY A 95 4.68 -7.26 -2.15
C GLY A 95 4.79 -8.76 -2.46
N LYS A 96 3.77 -9.35 -3.11
CA LYS A 96 3.76 -10.74 -3.56
C LYS A 96 4.00 -10.86 -5.07
N GLY A 97 4.15 -9.72 -5.76
CA GLY A 97 4.32 -9.67 -7.21
C GLY A 97 3.00 -9.67 -8.00
N ALA A 98 1.85 -9.65 -7.31
CA ALA A 98 0.58 -9.48 -8.02
C ALA A 98 0.45 -8.06 -8.55
N THR A 99 0.08 -7.94 -9.82
CA THR A 99 -0.04 -6.66 -10.51
C THR A 99 -1.50 -6.29 -10.74
N ARG A 100 -1.81 -4.99 -10.59
CA ARG A 100 -3.09 -4.42 -11.00
C ARG A 100 -2.82 -3.21 -11.86
N THR A 101 -3.31 -3.21 -13.07
CA THR A 101 -3.06 -2.17 -14.05
C THR A 101 -4.34 -1.44 -14.42
N LEU A 102 -4.28 -0.11 -14.43
CA LEU A 102 -5.28 0.76 -15.01
C LEU A 102 -4.71 1.31 -16.30
N SER A 103 -5.18 0.81 -17.43
CA SER A 103 -4.79 1.29 -18.76
C SER A 103 -5.65 2.48 -19.16
N ARG A 104 -5.02 3.51 -19.70
CA ARG A 104 -5.67 4.74 -20.14
C ARG A 104 -6.32 4.56 -21.50
N ARG A 105 -7.56 4.99 -21.61
CA ARG A 105 -8.26 5.22 -22.89
C ARG A 105 -8.42 6.71 -23.11
N SER A 106 -8.68 7.11 -24.32
CA SER A 106 -8.92 8.51 -24.67
C SER A 106 -10.09 9.06 -23.84
N GLY A 107 -9.88 10.17 -23.15
CA GLY A 107 -10.87 10.79 -22.29
C GLY A 107 -10.95 10.25 -20.85
N ASP A 108 -10.20 9.20 -20.50
CA ASP A 108 -10.22 8.64 -19.14
C ASP A 108 -9.66 9.61 -18.10
N GLN A 109 -10.34 9.66 -16.96
CA GLN A 109 -9.93 10.44 -15.80
C GLN A 109 -9.75 9.55 -14.58
N LEU A 110 -8.67 9.77 -13.84
CA LEU A 110 -8.44 9.12 -12.57
C LEU A 110 -9.37 9.68 -11.50
N ARG A 111 -9.99 8.81 -10.73
CA ARG A 111 -10.84 9.18 -9.60
C ARG A 111 -10.30 8.61 -8.30
N PRO A 112 -10.09 9.42 -7.27
CA PRO A 112 -9.78 8.91 -5.95
C PRO A 112 -11.02 8.23 -5.37
N VAL A 113 -10.85 7.01 -4.85
CA VAL A 113 -11.90 6.22 -4.23
C VAL A 113 -11.42 5.66 -2.91
N SER A 114 -12.34 5.19 -2.09
CA SER A 114 -12.01 4.40 -0.91
C SER A 114 -12.04 2.93 -1.30
N ALA A 115 -10.87 2.28 -1.23
CA ALA A 115 -10.74 0.84 -1.46
C ALA A 115 -10.91 0.09 -0.14
N GLY A 116 -11.56 -1.06 -0.19
CA GLY A 116 -11.79 -1.92 0.98
C GLY A 116 -13.22 -1.84 1.53
N GLY A 117 -13.63 -2.89 2.23
CA GLY A 117 -14.94 -3.03 2.86
C GLY A 117 -14.86 -2.82 4.37
N GLY A 118 -15.96 -2.35 4.98
CA GLY A 118 -16.09 -2.23 6.42
C GLY A 118 -15.32 -1.07 7.05
N ARG A 119 -14.75 -1.31 8.22
CA ARG A 119 -14.07 -0.28 9.05
C ARG A 119 -12.70 0.16 8.50
N PHE A 120 -12.09 -0.61 7.62
CA PHE A 120 -10.76 -0.34 7.06
C PHE A 120 -10.86 0.20 5.64
N ARG A 121 -11.15 1.50 5.53
CA ARG A 121 -11.14 2.20 4.24
C ARG A 121 -9.71 2.67 3.94
N GLN A 122 -9.16 2.22 2.82
CA GLN A 122 -7.87 2.68 2.33
C GLN A 122 -8.08 3.60 1.13
N PRO A 123 -7.22 4.62 0.94
CA PRO A 123 -7.25 5.40 -0.28
C PRO A 123 -6.94 4.49 -1.48
N GLY A 124 -7.59 4.73 -2.58
CA GLY A 124 -7.39 4.00 -3.83
C GLY A 124 -7.57 4.90 -5.05
N LEU A 125 -7.21 4.38 -6.20
CA LEU A 125 -7.40 5.00 -7.50
C LEU A 125 -8.22 4.08 -8.40
N THR A 126 -9.11 4.69 -9.19
CA THR A 126 -9.82 4.01 -10.29
C THR A 126 -9.93 4.95 -11.48
N ILE A 127 -10.21 4.39 -12.64
CA ILE A 127 -10.63 5.17 -13.82
C ILE A 127 -12.16 5.24 -13.80
N GLN A 128 -12.73 6.36 -14.17
CA GLN A 128 -14.17 6.53 -14.25
C GLN A 128 -14.76 5.50 -15.23
N GLY A 129 -15.69 4.66 -14.74
CA GLY A 129 -16.26 3.56 -15.52
C GLY A 129 -15.49 2.24 -15.50
N ALA A 130 -14.29 2.18 -14.91
CA ALA A 130 -13.56 0.94 -14.72
C ALA A 130 -13.93 0.29 -13.38
N GLY A 131 -14.22 -1.02 -13.39
CA GLY A 131 -14.49 -1.78 -12.17
C GLY A 131 -13.23 -2.07 -11.33
N THR A 132 -12.04 -1.77 -11.87
CA THR A 132 -10.77 -2.05 -11.19
C THR A 132 -10.39 -0.89 -10.28
N VAL A 133 -10.05 -1.21 -9.04
CA VAL A 133 -9.56 -0.27 -8.03
C VAL A 133 -8.13 -0.65 -7.63
N ILE A 134 -7.22 0.29 -7.73
CA ILE A 134 -5.85 0.16 -7.19
C ILE A 134 -5.85 0.68 -5.76
N PRO A 135 -5.60 -0.17 -4.75
CA PRO A 135 -5.42 0.28 -3.37
C PRO A 135 -4.08 1.01 -3.23
N LEU A 136 -4.05 2.04 -2.40
CA LEU A 136 -2.85 2.83 -2.13
C LEU A 136 -2.45 2.74 -0.63
N PRO A 137 -2.14 1.54 -0.11
CA PRO A 137 -1.75 1.40 1.28
C PRO A 137 -0.39 2.07 1.52
N PHE A 138 -0.34 2.99 2.47
CA PHE A 138 0.90 3.71 2.85
C PHE A 138 1.53 4.56 1.73
N PHE A 139 0.75 4.91 0.69
CA PHE A 139 1.17 5.90 -0.29
C PHE A 139 0.67 7.30 0.09
N SER A 140 1.50 8.31 -0.10
CA SER A 140 1.05 9.70 -0.01
C SER A 140 0.16 10.03 -1.21
N THR A 141 -1.12 10.24 -0.96
CA THR A 141 -2.09 10.61 -2.01
C THR A 141 -1.69 11.89 -2.76
N LYS A 142 -1.05 12.84 -2.04
CA LYS A 142 -0.54 14.08 -2.65
C LYS A 142 0.60 13.79 -3.63
N GLN A 143 1.53 12.90 -3.25
CA GLN A 143 2.66 12.51 -4.10
C GLN A 143 2.18 11.73 -5.32
N VAL A 144 1.32 10.72 -5.14
CA VAL A 144 0.75 9.95 -6.24
C VAL A 144 0.01 10.86 -7.22
N ARG A 145 -0.84 11.78 -6.72
CA ARG A 145 -1.55 12.73 -7.56
C ARG A 145 -0.60 13.60 -8.37
N ARG A 146 0.46 14.13 -7.73
CA ARG A 146 1.47 14.97 -8.42
C ARG A 146 2.15 14.19 -9.55
N GLN A 147 2.55 12.96 -9.30
CA GLN A 147 3.22 12.12 -10.30
C GLN A 147 2.28 11.72 -11.44
N CYS A 148 1.02 11.38 -11.13
CA CYS A 148 0.04 11.11 -12.18
C CYS A 148 -0.20 12.35 -13.06
N VAL A 149 -0.31 13.54 -12.48
CA VAL A 149 -0.46 14.79 -13.25
C VAL A 149 0.77 15.07 -14.11
N ALA A 150 1.99 14.86 -13.57
CA ALA A 150 3.23 14.99 -14.32
C ALA A 150 3.31 14.01 -15.50
N ALA A 151 2.74 12.81 -15.34
CA ALA A 151 2.62 11.81 -16.41
C ALA A 151 1.43 12.09 -17.38
N GLY A 152 0.78 13.24 -17.28
CA GLY A 152 -0.30 13.67 -18.18
C GLY A 152 -1.70 13.14 -17.82
N TRP A 153 -1.88 12.50 -16.66
CA TRP A 153 -3.19 12.05 -16.20
C TRP A 153 -4.04 13.21 -15.68
N SER A 154 -5.31 13.24 -16.12
CA SER A 154 -6.32 14.13 -15.54
C SER A 154 -7.05 13.43 -14.39
N PHE A 155 -7.39 14.20 -13.35
CA PHE A 155 -8.23 13.72 -12.27
C PHE A 155 -9.66 14.24 -12.42
N ALA A 156 -10.65 13.35 -12.26
CA ALA A 156 -12.04 13.74 -12.15
C ALA A 156 -12.17 14.65 -10.91
N GLY A 157 -12.36 15.94 -11.15
CA GLY A 157 -12.19 16.96 -10.12
C GLY A 157 -13.30 16.95 -9.09
N ARG A 158 -12.95 17.24 -7.85
CA ARG A 158 -13.71 18.23 -7.09
C ARG A 158 -13.66 19.54 -7.91
N LYS A 159 -14.82 20.07 -8.31
CA LYS A 159 -14.89 21.47 -8.77
C LYS A 159 -14.04 22.29 -7.81
N GLN A 160 -13.01 22.95 -8.34
CA GLN A 160 -12.36 24.01 -7.61
C GLN A 160 -13.46 25.07 -7.39
N ALA A 161 -13.90 25.16 -6.14
CA ALA A 161 -14.68 26.27 -5.66
C ALA A 161 -13.68 27.37 -5.26
#